data_62a266f78965559a85bfed511bea4a59
#
_entry.id   62a266f78965559a85bfed511bea4a59
#
_cell.length_a   1.000
_cell.length_b   1.000
_cell.length_c   1.000
_cell.angle_alpha   90.00
_cell.angle_beta   90.00
_cell.angle_gamma   90.00
#
_symmetry.space_group_name_H-M   'P 1'
#
loop_
_entity.id
_entity.type
_entity.pdbx_description
1 polymer ?
#
loop_
_entity_poly.entity_id
_entity_poly.type
_entity_poly.pdbx_seq_one_letter_code
_entity_poly.pdbx_strand_id
1 'polypeptide(L)'
;MAFYNLKKKPALTTKEGETETMYADIVYSGTIPAERLIRGVAKRTGFKEGVIEGILMELKDDVLQYLGEGYRVELGEFGFFSAKVKASRLVANKNDIRSESVAFNGVNFRASKSMRVGIRGDLERRKCVDFNTSRKWGRENLKKLVLQYIGEHGF
;
A
#
# COMPACT_ATOMS: atom_id res chain seq x y z
N MET A 1 -15.60 8.19 5.61
CA MET A 1 -16.18 6.85 5.48
C MET A 1 -15.30 6.05 4.54
N ALA A 2 -14.85 4.86 4.92
CA ALA A 2 -14.03 4.00 4.08
C ALA A 2 -14.89 2.82 3.60
N PHE A 3 -14.58 2.29 2.42
CA PHE A 3 -15.32 1.20 1.82
C PHE A 3 -14.48 -0.06 1.73
N TYR A 4 -15.10 -1.23 1.87
CA TYR A 4 -14.46 -2.52 1.67
C TYR A 4 -15.23 -3.40 0.69
N ASN A 5 -14.53 -4.31 0.04
CA ASN A 5 -15.09 -5.33 -0.83
C ASN A 5 -14.67 -6.72 -0.35
N LEU A 6 -15.44 -7.73 -0.70
CA LEU A 6 -15.10 -9.13 -0.44
C LEU A 6 -14.43 -9.72 -1.68
N LYS A 7 -13.23 -10.26 -1.51
CA LYS A 7 -12.47 -10.95 -2.55
C LYS A 7 -12.33 -12.43 -2.22
N LYS A 8 -12.29 -13.25 -3.26
CA LYS A 8 -11.96 -14.69 -3.11
C LYS A 8 -10.48 -14.85 -2.82
N LYS A 9 -10.15 -15.77 -1.91
CA LYS A 9 -8.76 -16.13 -1.62
C LYS A 9 -8.14 -16.77 -2.86
N PRO A 10 -6.89 -16.42 -3.23
CA PRO A 10 -6.22 -17.04 -4.38
C PRO A 10 -6.15 -18.58 -4.23
N ALA A 11 -6.37 -19.32 -5.30
CA ALA A 11 -6.39 -20.78 -5.31
C ALA A 11 -5.08 -21.43 -4.80
N LEU A 12 -3.93 -20.75 -4.97
CA LEU A 12 -2.60 -21.19 -4.47
C LEU A 12 -2.51 -21.32 -2.93
N THR A 13 -3.43 -20.74 -2.19
CA THR A 13 -3.47 -20.80 -0.73
C THR A 13 -4.61 -21.61 -0.17
N THR A 14 -5.45 -22.18 -1.05
CA THR A 14 -6.56 -23.05 -0.67
C THR A 14 -6.10 -24.50 -0.79
N LYS A 15 -6.13 -25.26 0.30
CA LYS A 15 -5.84 -26.69 0.27
C LYS A 15 -6.97 -27.40 -0.46
N GLU A 16 -6.67 -28.49 -1.17
CA GLU A 16 -7.69 -29.34 -1.81
C GLU A 16 -8.71 -29.79 -0.75
N GLY A 17 -10.00 -29.50 -1.02
CA GLY A 17 -11.11 -29.82 -0.11
C GLY A 17 -11.57 -28.67 0.81
N GLU A 18 -10.91 -27.50 0.81
CA GLU A 18 -11.40 -26.32 1.53
C GLU A 18 -12.47 -25.57 0.72
N THR A 19 -13.56 -25.22 1.37
CA THR A 19 -14.58 -24.30 0.83
C THR A 19 -13.94 -22.94 0.47
N GLU A 20 -14.33 -22.39 -0.67
CA GLU A 20 -13.88 -21.05 -1.12
C GLU A 20 -14.04 -20.03 0.02
N THR A 21 -12.93 -19.53 0.54
CA THR A 21 -12.95 -18.51 1.59
C THR A 21 -12.85 -17.12 1.00
N MET A 22 -13.65 -16.20 1.53
CA MET A 22 -13.61 -14.80 1.15
C MET A 22 -12.90 -13.99 2.23
N TYR A 23 -12.19 -12.93 1.82
CA TYR A 23 -11.60 -11.96 2.71
C TYR A 23 -12.04 -10.55 2.36
N ALA A 24 -12.10 -9.68 3.37
CA ALA A 24 -12.41 -8.28 3.18
C ALA A 24 -11.14 -7.52 2.75
N ASP A 25 -11.28 -6.69 1.73
CA ASP A 25 -10.21 -5.83 1.23
C ASP A 25 -10.73 -4.40 1.10
N ILE A 26 -9.88 -3.42 1.46
CA ILE A 26 -10.25 -2.02 1.43
C ILE A 26 -10.34 -1.51 -0.01
N VAL A 27 -11.34 -0.66 -0.27
CA VAL A 27 -11.47 0.05 -1.53
C VAL A 27 -10.87 1.43 -1.38
N TYR A 28 -9.72 1.66 -2.02
CA TYR A 28 -9.05 2.96 -1.98
C TYR A 28 -9.81 3.98 -2.82
N SER A 29 -10.12 5.12 -2.24
CA SER A 29 -10.76 6.25 -2.93
C SER A 29 -9.77 7.08 -3.74
N GLY A 30 -8.46 6.86 -3.53
CA GLY A 30 -7.38 7.56 -4.22
C GLY A 30 -6.12 7.61 -3.37
N THR A 31 -5.09 8.28 -3.88
CA THR A 31 -3.83 8.50 -3.18
C THR A 31 -3.73 9.97 -2.78
N ILE A 32 -3.39 10.22 -1.53
CA ILE A 32 -3.09 11.57 -1.04
C ILE A 32 -1.61 11.85 -1.33
N PRO A 33 -1.27 12.85 -2.14
CA PRO A 33 0.12 13.19 -2.41
C PRO A 33 0.81 13.82 -1.20
N ALA A 34 2.15 13.71 -1.16
CA ALA A 34 2.96 14.20 -0.05
C ALA A 34 2.77 15.70 0.19
N GLU A 35 2.66 16.50 -0.88
CA GLU A 35 2.48 17.96 -0.81
C GLU A 35 1.22 18.33 -0.03
N ARG A 36 0.14 17.55 -0.18
CA ARG A 36 -1.09 17.78 0.57
C ARG A 36 -0.91 17.52 2.06
N LEU A 37 -0.12 16.51 2.44
CA LEU A 37 0.21 16.22 3.83
C LEU A 37 1.11 17.31 4.42
N ILE A 38 2.16 17.72 3.70
CA ILE A 38 3.09 18.79 4.08
C ILE A 38 2.33 20.09 4.31
N ARG A 39 1.46 20.48 3.37
CA ARG A 39 0.61 21.67 3.52
C ARG A 39 -0.30 21.60 4.75
N GLY A 40 -0.85 20.42 5.04
CA GLY A 40 -1.66 20.19 6.23
C GLY A 40 -0.85 20.34 7.53
N VAL A 41 0.39 19.87 7.57
CA VAL A 41 1.30 20.03 8.70
C VAL A 41 1.71 21.49 8.84
N ALA A 42 2.10 22.15 7.75
CA ALA A 42 2.49 23.57 7.72
C ALA A 42 1.41 24.48 8.34
N LYS A 43 0.14 24.26 7.96
CA LYS A 43 -0.99 25.01 8.52
C LYS A 43 -1.18 24.83 10.03
N ARG A 44 -0.87 23.65 10.56
CA ARG A 44 -1.04 23.36 12.00
C ARG A 44 0.15 23.81 12.84
N THR A 45 1.36 23.75 12.27
CA THR A 45 2.61 24.04 13.00
C THR A 45 3.12 25.46 12.79
N GLY A 46 2.68 26.14 11.73
CA GLY A 46 3.18 27.44 11.32
C GLY A 46 4.54 27.41 10.59
N PHE A 47 5.14 26.22 10.39
CA PHE A 47 6.37 26.10 9.59
C PHE A 47 6.09 26.27 8.09
N LYS A 48 7.08 26.77 7.36
CA LYS A 48 7.01 26.83 5.89
C LYS A 48 7.04 25.41 5.30
N GLU A 49 6.30 25.19 4.22
CA GLU A 49 6.22 23.88 3.53
C GLU A 49 7.60 23.33 3.19
N GLY A 50 8.51 24.17 2.64
CA GLY A 50 9.88 23.77 2.30
C GLY A 50 10.75 23.33 3.49
N VAL A 51 10.50 23.87 4.68
CA VAL A 51 11.21 23.43 5.90
C VAL A 51 10.78 22.00 6.28
N ILE A 52 9.49 21.71 6.21
CA ILE A 52 8.94 20.39 6.52
C ILE A 52 9.42 19.37 5.49
N GLU A 53 9.46 19.75 4.22
CA GLU A 53 9.98 18.91 3.14
C GLU A 53 11.46 18.58 3.36
N GLY A 54 12.27 19.58 3.69
CA GLY A 54 13.69 19.38 4.02
C GLY A 54 13.88 18.40 5.19
N ILE A 55 13.13 18.57 6.28
CA ILE A 55 13.20 17.66 7.44
C ILE A 55 12.84 16.22 7.03
N LEU A 56 11.83 16.03 6.19
CA LEU A 56 11.45 14.70 5.72
C LEU A 56 12.50 14.06 4.82
N MET A 57 13.21 14.87 4.01
CA MET A 57 14.31 14.37 3.17
C MET A 57 15.50 13.93 4.02
N GLU A 58 15.95 14.75 4.97
CA GLU A 58 17.04 14.41 5.89
C GLU A 58 16.70 13.17 6.72
N LEU A 59 15.48 13.10 7.27
CA LEU A 59 15.03 11.94 8.02
C LEU A 59 15.06 10.65 7.18
N LYS A 60 14.65 10.70 5.93
CA LYS A 60 14.72 9.57 5.00
C LYS A 60 16.17 9.13 4.79
N ASP A 61 17.08 10.08 4.60
CA ASP A 61 18.48 9.78 4.31
C ASP A 61 19.18 9.18 5.54
N ASP A 62 18.92 9.68 6.75
CA ASP A 62 19.37 9.09 8.01
C ASP A 62 18.86 7.65 8.18
N VAL A 63 17.56 7.43 7.94
CA VAL A 63 16.97 6.08 8.00
C VAL A 63 17.68 5.13 7.04
N LEU A 64 17.96 5.55 5.81
CA LEU A 64 18.64 4.71 4.82
C LEU A 64 20.10 4.42 5.22
N GLN A 65 20.80 5.40 5.80
CA GLN A 65 22.15 5.21 6.29
C GLN A 65 22.19 4.12 7.38
N TYR A 66 21.42 4.26 8.44
CA TYR A 66 21.39 3.28 9.53
C TYR A 66 20.93 1.89 9.07
N LEU A 67 19.99 1.81 8.13
CA LEU A 67 19.61 0.53 7.54
C LEU A 67 20.76 -0.11 6.76
N GLY A 68 21.59 0.69 6.07
CA GLY A 68 22.79 0.25 5.37
C GLY A 68 23.87 -0.29 6.31
N GLU A 69 23.96 0.28 7.51
CA GLU A 69 24.86 -0.18 8.59
C GLU A 69 24.34 -1.43 9.32
N GLY A 70 23.13 -1.92 8.95
CA GLY A 70 22.53 -3.14 9.54
C GLY A 70 21.65 -2.90 10.77
N TYR A 71 21.37 -1.66 11.12
CA TYR A 71 20.45 -1.34 12.20
C TYR A 71 18.99 -1.44 11.77
N ARG A 72 18.12 -1.70 12.73
CA ARG A 72 16.69 -1.48 12.61
C ARG A 72 16.36 -0.11 13.18
N VAL A 73 15.66 0.72 12.44
CA VAL A 73 15.34 2.11 12.81
C VAL A 73 13.91 2.19 13.33
N GLU A 74 13.75 2.70 14.54
CA GLU A 74 12.45 3.02 15.11
C GLU A 74 12.11 4.48 14.86
N LEU A 75 10.95 4.74 14.26
CA LEU A 75 10.44 6.09 14.03
C LEU A 75 9.25 6.36 14.97
N GLY A 76 9.51 6.32 16.27
CA GLY A 76 8.55 6.60 17.33
C GLY A 76 7.23 5.85 17.14
N GLU A 77 6.12 6.58 17.21
CA GLU A 77 4.78 6.00 17.06
C GLU A 77 4.44 5.50 15.66
N PHE A 78 5.23 5.83 14.64
CA PHE A 78 5.01 5.30 13.29
C PHE A 78 5.30 3.82 13.22
N GLY A 79 6.45 3.38 13.74
CA GLY A 79 6.86 1.98 13.71
C GLY A 79 8.34 1.80 13.40
N PHE A 80 8.65 0.65 12.79
CA PHE A 80 10.02 0.21 12.57
C PHE A 80 10.31 0.01 11.08
N PHE A 81 11.48 0.49 10.67
CA PHE A 81 12.08 0.16 9.38
C PHE A 81 13.15 -0.90 9.57
N SER A 82 13.26 -1.83 8.64
CA SER A 82 14.30 -2.85 8.60
C SER A 82 14.71 -3.14 7.17
N ALA A 83 16.01 -3.34 6.95
CA ALA A 83 16.52 -3.73 5.65
C ALA A 83 16.07 -5.16 5.30
N LYS A 84 15.81 -5.40 4.02
CA LYS A 84 15.53 -6.71 3.46
C LYS A 84 16.66 -7.09 2.52
N VAL A 85 17.15 -8.30 2.68
CA VAL A 85 18.19 -8.87 1.82
C VAL A 85 17.63 -10.03 1.00
N LYS A 86 18.22 -10.25 -0.17
CA LYS A 86 17.91 -11.38 -1.04
C LYS A 86 19.19 -11.99 -1.55
N ALA A 87 19.28 -13.31 -1.52
CA ALA A 87 20.33 -14.04 -2.20
C ALA A 87 20.02 -14.18 -3.70
N SER A 88 21.03 -14.07 -4.54
CA SER A 88 20.87 -14.18 -6.01
C SER A 88 20.44 -15.58 -6.44
N ARG A 89 20.80 -16.61 -5.64
CA ARG A 89 20.39 -18.01 -5.87
C ARG A 89 20.09 -18.70 -4.55
N LEU A 90 19.19 -19.67 -4.61
CA LEU A 90 18.93 -20.60 -3.51
C LEU A 90 20.01 -21.68 -3.52
N VAL A 91 20.58 -21.99 -2.36
CA VAL A 91 21.59 -23.02 -2.16
C VAL A 91 21.14 -24.00 -1.09
N ALA A 92 21.53 -25.27 -1.22
CA ALA A 92 21.15 -26.30 -0.26
C ALA A 92 21.98 -26.23 1.03
N ASN A 93 23.26 -25.82 0.95
CA ASN A 93 24.16 -25.76 2.09
C ASN A 93 24.49 -24.31 2.48
N LYS A 94 24.62 -24.07 3.78
CA LYS A 94 24.96 -22.73 4.32
C LYS A 94 26.30 -22.21 3.79
N ASN A 95 27.27 -23.10 3.57
CA ASN A 95 28.62 -22.74 3.11
C ASN A 95 28.70 -22.31 1.64
N ASP A 96 27.62 -22.53 0.87
CA ASP A 96 27.56 -22.17 -0.54
C ASP A 96 27.06 -20.74 -0.77
N ILE A 97 26.58 -20.06 0.28
CA ILE A 97 26.19 -18.64 0.24
C ILE A 97 27.44 -17.80 0.46
N ARG A 98 27.87 -17.12 -0.60
CA ARG A 98 28.95 -16.14 -0.52
C ARG A 98 28.34 -14.75 -0.26
N SER A 99 29.06 -13.90 0.47
CA SER A 99 28.64 -12.51 0.73
C SER A 99 28.31 -11.72 -0.54
N GLU A 100 29.05 -11.98 -1.61
CA GLU A 100 28.85 -11.38 -2.93
C GLU A 100 27.51 -11.75 -3.60
N SER A 101 26.88 -12.85 -3.17
CA SER A 101 25.58 -13.30 -3.69
C SER A 101 24.39 -12.74 -2.93
N VAL A 102 24.62 -11.94 -1.88
CA VAL A 102 23.56 -11.34 -1.05
C VAL A 102 23.55 -9.84 -1.27
N ALA A 103 22.38 -9.32 -1.60
CA ALA A 103 22.18 -7.88 -1.83
C ALA A 103 20.95 -7.36 -1.09
N PHE A 104 20.94 -6.07 -0.80
CA PHE A 104 19.73 -5.40 -0.30
C PHE A 104 18.62 -5.48 -1.35
N ASN A 105 17.41 -5.84 -0.91
CA ASN A 105 16.23 -6.00 -1.77
C ASN A 105 15.08 -5.08 -1.35
N GLY A 106 15.36 -4.04 -0.58
CA GLY A 106 14.41 -3.04 -0.18
C GLY A 106 14.29 -2.85 1.33
N VAL A 107 13.29 -2.12 1.73
CA VAL A 107 13.00 -1.77 3.12
C VAL A 107 11.65 -2.35 3.51
N ASN A 108 11.59 -3.01 4.66
CA ASN A 108 10.34 -3.41 5.29
C ASN A 108 9.93 -2.35 6.31
N PHE A 109 8.68 -1.94 6.25
CA PHE A 109 8.06 -1.12 7.29
C PHE A 109 7.05 -1.94 8.10
N ARG A 110 7.15 -1.87 9.42
CA ARG A 110 6.20 -2.48 10.34
C ARG A 110 5.60 -1.40 11.22
N ALA A 111 4.33 -1.09 10.98
CA ALA A 111 3.61 -0.10 11.78
C ALA A 111 3.57 -0.47 13.26
N SER A 112 3.67 0.53 14.13
CA SER A 112 3.52 0.40 15.58
C SER A 112 2.12 -0.10 15.97
N LYS A 113 1.95 -0.50 17.21
CA LYS A 113 0.62 -0.87 17.73
C LYS A 113 -0.31 0.33 17.73
N SER A 114 0.16 1.50 18.17
CA SER A 114 -0.61 2.75 18.19
C SER A 114 -1.09 3.13 16.79
N MET A 115 -0.23 3.06 15.79
CA MET A 115 -0.59 3.36 14.41
C MET A 115 -1.62 2.37 13.85
N ARG A 116 -1.50 1.06 14.13
CA ARG A 116 -2.45 0.05 13.66
C ARG A 116 -3.83 0.18 14.29
N VAL A 117 -3.88 0.52 15.59
CA VAL A 117 -5.13 0.67 16.33
C VAL A 117 -5.71 2.08 16.18
N GLY A 118 -4.89 3.06 15.81
CA GLY A 118 -5.25 4.47 15.70
C GLY A 118 -6.13 4.80 14.49
N ILE A 119 -6.26 3.88 13.53
CA ILE A 119 -7.14 4.09 12.38
C ILE A 119 -8.60 4.06 12.89
N ARG A 120 -9.25 5.22 12.78
CA ARG A 120 -10.65 5.41 13.18
C ARG A 120 -11.47 5.76 11.96
N GLY A 121 -12.70 5.31 11.93
CA GLY A 121 -13.64 5.59 10.86
C GLY A 121 -14.64 4.46 10.68
N ASP A 122 -15.76 4.78 10.07
CA ASP A 122 -16.77 3.81 9.73
C ASP A 122 -16.41 3.09 8.44
N LEU A 123 -16.62 1.77 8.45
CA LEU A 123 -16.43 0.91 7.29
C LEU A 123 -17.78 0.53 6.72
N GLU A 124 -18.01 0.87 5.47
CA GLU A 124 -19.21 0.49 4.75
C GLU A 124 -18.89 -0.52 3.65
N ARG A 125 -19.72 -1.58 3.57
CA ARG A 125 -19.58 -2.56 2.51
C ARG A 125 -20.04 -1.97 1.18
N ARG A 126 -19.11 -1.79 0.26
CA ARG A 126 -19.44 -1.46 -1.12
C ARG A 126 -19.61 -2.77 -1.89
N LYS A 127 -20.79 -3.01 -2.42
CA LYS A 127 -20.98 -4.03 -3.46
C LYS A 127 -20.27 -3.48 -4.71
N CYS A 128 -18.97 -3.67 -4.81
CA CYS A 128 -18.30 -3.48 -6.09
C CYS A 128 -18.84 -4.55 -7.03
N VAL A 129 -19.45 -4.13 -8.10
CA VAL A 129 -19.57 -4.94 -9.31
C VAL A 129 -18.13 -5.34 -9.65
N ASP A 130 -17.88 -6.65 -9.72
CA ASP A 130 -16.55 -7.21 -9.92
C ASP A 130 -15.87 -6.55 -11.12
N PHE A 131 -14.92 -5.65 -10.87
CA PHE A 131 -14.10 -5.03 -11.92
C PHE A 131 -13.23 -6.06 -12.67
N ASN A 132 -13.14 -7.30 -12.19
CA ASN A 132 -12.51 -8.39 -12.94
C ASN A 132 -13.34 -8.90 -14.13
N THR A 133 -14.63 -8.57 -14.21
CA THR A 133 -15.41 -8.71 -15.45
C THR A 133 -15.19 -7.57 -16.42
N SER A 134 -14.52 -6.51 -16.02
CA SER A 134 -14.34 -5.30 -16.85
C SER A 134 -13.35 -5.47 -18.01
N ARG A 135 -12.60 -6.57 -18.10
CA ARG A 135 -11.93 -6.91 -19.37
C ARG A 135 -12.92 -7.39 -20.46
N LYS A 136 -14.17 -7.74 -20.10
CA LYS A 136 -15.27 -8.05 -21.03
C LYS A 136 -16.31 -6.92 -21.15
N TRP A 137 -16.17 -5.83 -20.39
CA TRP A 137 -16.90 -4.62 -20.66
C TRP A 137 -16.28 -3.95 -21.89
N GLY A 138 -16.44 -4.62 -23.02
CA GLY A 138 -16.06 -4.09 -24.31
C GLY A 138 -16.79 -2.76 -24.55
N ARG A 139 -16.25 -1.98 -25.47
CA ARG A 139 -16.71 -0.68 -25.96
C ARG A 139 -18.23 -0.55 -26.16
N GLU A 140 -18.98 -1.64 -26.24
CA GLU A 140 -20.43 -1.68 -26.41
C GLU A 140 -21.21 -1.25 -25.16
N ASN A 141 -20.76 -1.60 -23.96
CA ASN A 141 -21.45 -1.20 -22.72
C ASN A 141 -21.16 0.27 -22.37
N LEU A 142 -19.96 0.76 -22.70
CA LEU A 142 -19.66 2.19 -22.57
C LEU A 142 -20.55 3.02 -23.50
N LYS A 143 -20.77 2.55 -24.74
CA LYS A 143 -21.70 3.23 -25.68
C LYS A 143 -23.14 3.21 -25.16
N LYS A 144 -23.61 2.12 -24.57
CA LYS A 144 -24.96 2.05 -23.98
C LYS A 144 -25.11 3.03 -22.80
N LEU A 145 -24.13 3.11 -21.90
CA LEU A 145 -24.15 4.05 -20.78
C LEU A 145 -24.11 5.50 -21.22
N VAL A 146 -23.28 5.82 -22.21
CA VAL A 146 -23.20 7.16 -22.79
C VAL A 146 -24.50 7.55 -23.50
N LEU A 147 -25.11 6.62 -24.26
CA LEU A 147 -26.38 6.85 -24.92
C LEU A 147 -27.55 7.00 -23.94
N GLN A 148 -27.54 6.23 -22.83
CA GLN A 148 -28.53 6.37 -21.76
C GLN A 148 -28.39 7.70 -21.04
N TYR A 149 -27.17 8.13 -20.75
CA TYR A 149 -26.89 9.42 -20.10
C TYR A 149 -27.30 10.61 -21.00
N ILE A 150 -27.03 10.52 -22.30
CA ILE A 150 -27.45 11.55 -23.30
C ILE A 150 -28.97 11.54 -23.48
N GLY A 151 -29.63 10.38 -23.41
CA GLY A 151 -31.08 10.25 -23.50
C GLY A 151 -31.85 10.82 -22.29
N GLU A 152 -31.24 10.73 -21.07
CA GLU A 152 -31.87 11.25 -19.86
C GLU A 152 -31.62 12.75 -19.59
N HIS A 153 -30.60 13.34 -20.21
CA HIS A 153 -30.19 14.72 -19.96
C HIS A 153 -30.16 15.57 -21.24
N GLY A 154 -30.94 15.19 -22.25
CA GLY A 154 -31.03 15.74 -23.59
C GLY A 154 -30.45 17.16 -23.79
N PHE A 155 -29.61 17.29 -24.82
CA PHE A 155 -29.25 18.58 -25.39
C PHE A 155 -30.44 19.22 -26.10
#